data_cd03362778a6ea971cbe32132d989a2e
#
_entry.id   cd03362778a6ea971cbe32132d989a2e
#
_cell.length_a   1.000
_cell.length_b   1.000
_cell.length_c   1.000
_cell.angle_alpha   90.00
_cell.angle_beta   90.00
_cell.angle_gamma   90.00
#
_symmetry.space_group_name_H-M   'P 1'
#
loop_
_entity.id
_entity.type
_entity.pdbx_description
1 polymer ?
#
loop_
_entity_poly.entity_id
_entity_poly.type
_entity_poly.pdbx_seq_one_letter_code
_entity_poly.pdbx_strand_id
1 'polypeptide(L)'
;MRRLVSNVVRFCAAAVLLGLVHGAGPSWAAEPRVGRPVELTGRPVLGVNTAPVLVVEISNFKCTQCRKFHENVFPTLRKDYIDTGKIQWVVVNASDDESEQYGKIFSIARCAQRQGKYWELLDGLFSVAHRAPSVLEALVAKSPLLDRSELEICLQDRGVRSAVAKDFELAARLKIRGTPTFVISKWSADGKRTESTIAGAQPLAYFQRAFDDLLKKP
;
A
#
# COMPACT_ATOMS: atom_id res chain seq x y z
N MET A 1 -55.65 -7.10 71.13
CA MET A 1 -54.39 -7.17 71.94
C MET A 1 -53.25 -7.74 71.08
N ARG A 2 -52.07 -7.14 71.17
CA ARG A 2 -50.74 -7.53 70.59
C ARG A 2 -50.49 -7.01 69.21
N ARG A 3 -49.87 -5.89 69.22
CA ARG A 3 -48.49 -5.41 69.05
C ARG A 3 -47.84 -5.80 67.68
N LEU A 4 -47.75 -4.77 66.82
CA LEU A 4 -46.90 -4.63 65.69
C LEU A 4 -45.43 -4.74 66.12
N VAL A 5 -44.63 -5.46 65.34
CA VAL A 5 -43.18 -5.31 65.35
C VAL A 5 -42.74 -4.98 63.90
N SER A 6 -42.29 -3.77 63.78
CA SER A 6 -41.74 -3.20 62.56
C SER A 6 -40.32 -3.76 62.33
N ASN A 7 -40.10 -4.39 61.18
CA ASN A 7 -38.73 -4.71 60.73
C ASN A 7 -38.34 -3.77 59.57
N VAL A 8 -37.52 -2.80 59.93
CA VAL A 8 -36.85 -1.90 58.96
C VAL A 8 -35.69 -2.67 58.30
N VAL A 9 -35.85 -3.07 57.09
CA VAL A 9 -34.75 -3.64 56.28
C VAL A 9 -34.03 -2.45 55.62
N ARG A 10 -32.82 -2.19 56.07
CA ARG A 10 -31.89 -1.24 55.44
C ARG A 10 -31.33 -1.85 54.13
N PHE A 11 -31.76 -1.31 52.99
CA PHE A 11 -31.12 -1.56 51.74
C PHE A 11 -29.83 -0.73 51.64
N CYS A 12 -28.69 -1.41 51.71
CA CYS A 12 -27.41 -0.83 51.29
C CYS A 12 -27.40 -0.81 49.76
N ALA A 13 -27.51 0.37 49.17
CA ALA A 13 -27.29 0.59 47.75
C ALA A 13 -25.76 0.55 47.51
N ALA A 14 -25.27 -0.57 47.00
CA ALA A 14 -23.93 -0.65 46.40
C ALA A 14 -23.94 0.02 45.04
N ALA A 15 -23.37 1.21 44.94
CA ALA A 15 -23.14 1.89 43.68
C ALA A 15 -22.01 1.14 42.92
N VAL A 16 -22.42 0.36 41.94
CA VAL A 16 -21.43 -0.23 40.96
C VAL A 16 -21.04 0.89 40.01
N LEU A 17 -19.85 1.44 40.24
CA LEU A 17 -19.15 2.29 39.27
C LEU A 17 -18.75 1.42 38.07
N LEU A 18 -19.58 1.38 37.03
CA LEU A 18 -19.13 0.90 35.71
C LEU A 18 -18.12 1.90 35.15
N GLY A 19 -16.84 1.57 35.31
CA GLY A 19 -15.76 2.24 34.59
C GLY A 19 -15.96 2.00 33.09
N LEU A 20 -16.34 3.05 32.37
CA LEU A 20 -16.28 3.08 30.90
C LEU A 20 -14.82 2.99 30.50
N VAL A 21 -14.36 1.77 30.25
CA VAL A 21 -13.10 1.54 29.51
C VAL A 21 -13.36 2.02 28.09
N HIS A 22 -12.95 3.25 27.81
CA HIS A 22 -12.84 3.72 26.43
C HIS A 22 -11.70 2.92 25.77
N GLY A 23 -12.04 1.78 25.20
CA GLY A 23 -11.16 1.04 24.34
C GLY A 23 -10.80 1.93 23.16
N ALA A 24 -9.57 2.44 23.13
CA ALA A 24 -9.00 3.00 21.93
C ALA A 24 -9.06 1.89 20.88
N GLY A 25 -9.98 2.02 19.92
CA GLY A 25 -10.05 1.11 18.78
C GLY A 25 -8.72 1.09 18.04
N PRO A 26 -8.42 0.02 17.30
CA PRO A 26 -7.13 -0.12 16.66
C PRO A 26 -6.86 1.08 15.72
N SER A 27 -5.70 1.68 15.90
CA SER A 27 -5.19 2.90 15.23
C SER A 27 -5.10 2.81 13.69
N TRP A 28 -5.49 1.69 13.07
CA TRP A 28 -5.48 1.51 11.62
C TRP A 28 -6.64 2.20 10.88
N ALA A 29 -7.64 2.67 11.60
CA ALA A 29 -8.81 3.37 11.05
C ALA A 29 -8.62 4.89 10.97
N ALA A 30 -7.39 5.38 10.77
CA ALA A 30 -7.17 6.80 10.53
C ALA A 30 -7.89 7.21 9.24
N GLU A 31 -8.70 8.26 9.35
CA GLU A 31 -9.45 8.88 8.24
C GLU A 31 -8.57 9.09 7.01
N PRO A 32 -9.10 8.85 5.79
CA PRO A 32 -8.34 9.09 4.57
C PRO A 32 -7.93 10.56 4.50
N ARG A 33 -6.65 10.81 4.31
CA ARG A 33 -6.13 12.18 4.18
C ARG A 33 -6.75 12.85 2.96
N VAL A 34 -7.41 13.97 3.17
CA VAL A 34 -8.00 14.77 2.08
C VAL A 34 -6.93 15.17 1.06
N GLY A 35 -7.23 15.02 -0.22
CA GLY A 35 -6.33 15.43 -1.30
C GLY A 35 -5.18 14.46 -1.60
N ARG A 36 -5.29 13.16 -1.29
CA ARG A 36 -4.34 12.16 -1.78
C ARG A 36 -4.30 12.16 -3.30
N PRO A 37 -3.12 12.08 -3.92
CA PRO A 37 -2.99 12.07 -5.38
C PRO A 37 -3.58 10.82 -6.02
N VAL A 38 -3.71 9.73 -5.23
CA VAL A 38 -4.24 8.44 -5.68
C VAL A 38 -5.12 7.81 -4.62
N GLU A 39 -6.13 7.07 -5.07
CA GLU A 39 -6.87 6.14 -4.21
C GLU A 39 -5.97 4.95 -3.85
N LEU A 40 -5.86 4.62 -2.57
CA LEU A 40 -4.98 3.55 -2.09
C LEU A 40 -5.65 2.18 -2.04
N THR A 41 -6.99 2.16 -1.98
CA THR A 41 -7.77 0.93 -1.85
C THR A 41 -7.44 -0.06 -2.97
N GLY A 42 -7.08 -1.26 -2.57
CA GLY A 42 -6.72 -2.34 -3.49
C GLY A 42 -5.38 -2.18 -4.20
N ARG A 43 -4.54 -1.19 -3.85
CA ARG A 43 -3.17 -1.06 -4.36
C ARG A 43 -2.15 -1.68 -3.42
N PRO A 44 -0.98 -2.10 -3.93
CA PRO A 44 0.13 -2.52 -3.06
C PRO A 44 0.63 -1.31 -2.25
N VAL A 45 0.46 -1.39 -0.93
CA VAL A 45 0.88 -0.34 0.01
C VAL A 45 1.84 -0.94 1.03
N LEU A 46 2.93 -0.23 1.32
CA LEU A 46 3.83 -0.49 2.45
C LEU A 46 3.86 0.70 3.40
N GLY A 47 4.19 0.43 4.65
CA GLY A 47 4.27 1.43 5.69
C GLY A 47 2.93 1.74 6.33
N VAL A 48 2.95 2.63 7.31
CA VAL A 48 1.77 2.99 8.12
C VAL A 48 0.99 4.13 7.48
N ASN A 49 -0.33 4.11 7.63
CA ASN A 49 -1.22 5.15 7.07
C ASN A 49 -1.07 6.52 7.75
N THR A 50 -0.43 6.57 8.91
CA THR A 50 -0.11 7.81 9.65
C THR A 50 1.20 8.45 9.22
N ALA A 51 2.00 7.80 8.36
CA ALA A 51 3.26 8.35 7.87
C ALA A 51 3.08 9.75 7.27
N PRO A 52 3.92 10.73 7.62
CA PRO A 52 3.76 12.11 7.15
C PRO A 52 3.97 12.28 5.64
N VAL A 53 4.68 11.34 5.02
CA VAL A 53 5.01 11.38 3.60
C VAL A 53 4.39 10.17 2.90
N LEU A 54 3.76 10.41 1.75
CA LEU A 54 3.30 9.37 0.81
C LEU A 54 4.15 9.43 -0.45
N VAL A 55 4.70 8.29 -0.85
CA VAL A 55 5.34 8.11 -2.15
C VAL A 55 4.46 7.24 -3.02
N VAL A 56 4.10 7.75 -4.19
CA VAL A 56 3.42 7.00 -5.25
C VAL A 56 4.47 6.67 -6.32
N GLU A 57 4.87 5.42 -6.40
CA GLU A 57 5.72 4.91 -7.47
C GLU A 57 4.85 4.52 -8.66
N ILE A 58 5.09 5.14 -9.81
CA ILE A 58 4.55 4.71 -11.08
C ILE A 58 5.60 3.80 -11.73
N SER A 59 5.26 2.52 -11.86
CA SER A 59 6.19 1.45 -12.20
C SER A 59 5.68 0.56 -13.31
N ASN A 60 6.60 -0.13 -13.98
CA ASN A 60 6.31 -1.04 -15.08
C ASN A 60 7.24 -2.26 -14.98
N PHE A 61 6.69 -3.47 -14.96
CA PHE A 61 7.48 -4.70 -14.84
C PHE A 61 8.47 -4.90 -16.00
N LYS A 62 8.18 -4.43 -17.20
CA LYS A 62 9.13 -4.46 -18.33
C LYS A 62 10.22 -3.40 -18.26
N CYS A 63 10.10 -2.42 -17.37
CA CYS A 63 11.07 -1.36 -17.25
C CYS A 63 12.36 -1.83 -16.55
N THR A 64 13.47 -1.88 -17.26
CA THR A 64 14.78 -2.23 -16.69
C THR A 64 15.20 -1.29 -15.56
N GLN A 65 14.86 -0.01 -15.64
CA GLN A 65 15.18 0.96 -14.58
C GLN A 65 14.32 0.73 -13.33
N CYS A 66 13.06 0.34 -13.48
CA CYS A 66 12.21 -0.04 -12.35
C CYS A 66 12.79 -1.26 -11.62
N ARG A 67 13.18 -2.29 -12.37
CA ARG A 67 13.86 -3.46 -11.81
C ARG A 67 15.13 -3.08 -11.06
N LYS A 68 16.02 -2.29 -11.67
CA LYS A 68 17.28 -1.85 -11.02
C LYS A 68 17.03 -1.03 -9.76
N PHE A 69 15.98 -0.21 -9.76
CA PHE A 69 15.58 0.55 -8.58
C PHE A 69 15.18 -0.39 -7.43
N HIS A 70 14.33 -1.39 -7.72
CA HIS A 70 13.90 -2.37 -6.71
C HIS A 70 15.04 -3.26 -6.22
N GLU A 71 15.98 -3.63 -7.08
CA GLU A 71 17.14 -4.44 -6.70
C GLU A 71 18.15 -3.66 -5.83
N ASN A 72 18.42 -2.39 -6.15
CA ASN A 72 19.58 -1.69 -5.61
C ASN A 72 19.28 -0.51 -4.68
N VAL A 73 18.09 0.06 -4.75
CA VAL A 73 17.73 1.30 -4.02
C VAL A 73 16.60 1.06 -3.02
N PHE A 74 15.53 0.43 -3.49
CA PHE A 74 14.31 0.24 -2.71
C PHE A 74 14.53 -0.51 -1.37
N PRO A 75 15.37 -1.56 -1.26
CA PRO A 75 15.56 -2.27 0.01
C PRO A 75 16.07 -1.37 1.14
N THR A 76 16.99 -0.45 0.82
CA THR A 76 17.49 0.52 1.80
C THR A 76 16.42 1.55 2.15
N LEU A 77 15.70 2.09 1.16
CA LEU A 77 14.60 3.02 1.41
C LEU A 77 13.49 2.38 2.25
N ARG A 78 13.17 1.12 1.98
CA ARG A 78 12.21 0.37 2.77
C ARG A 78 12.63 0.31 4.23
N LYS A 79 13.85 -0.16 4.49
CA LYS A 79 14.39 -0.31 5.85
C LYS A 79 14.43 1.02 6.61
N ASP A 80 14.94 2.08 5.97
CA ASP A 80 15.28 3.34 6.67
C ASP A 80 14.11 4.31 6.79
N TYR A 81 13.10 4.20 5.91
CA TYR A 81 12.00 5.15 5.84
C TYR A 81 10.62 4.53 5.96
N ILE A 82 10.36 3.38 5.31
CA ILE A 82 9.04 2.78 5.28
C ILE A 82 8.78 1.97 6.56
N ASP A 83 9.68 1.05 6.88
CA ASP A 83 9.57 0.18 8.05
C ASP A 83 9.70 0.98 9.36
N THR A 84 10.29 2.18 9.30
CA THR A 84 10.37 3.13 10.43
C THR A 84 9.15 4.06 10.53
N GLY A 85 8.15 3.91 9.68
CA GLY A 85 6.91 4.70 9.72
C GLY A 85 7.03 6.15 9.22
N LYS A 86 8.15 6.55 8.65
CA LYS A 86 8.38 7.90 8.11
C LYS A 86 7.68 8.14 6.78
N ILE A 87 7.57 7.07 5.95
CA ILE A 87 7.02 7.11 4.60
C ILE A 87 6.03 5.97 4.42
N GLN A 88 4.90 6.27 3.78
CA GLN A 88 4.02 5.29 3.18
C GLN A 88 4.31 5.20 1.70
N TRP A 89 4.43 3.98 1.17
CA TRP A 89 4.75 3.71 -0.23
C TRP A 89 3.62 2.98 -0.91
N VAL A 90 3.25 3.41 -2.12
CA VAL A 90 2.24 2.74 -2.94
C VAL A 90 2.74 2.59 -4.37
N VAL A 91 2.42 1.46 -5.00
CA VAL A 91 2.74 1.23 -6.41
C VAL A 91 1.48 1.38 -7.27
N VAL A 92 1.62 2.13 -8.34
CA VAL A 92 0.68 2.28 -9.44
C VAL A 92 1.33 1.72 -10.69
N ASN A 93 0.69 0.76 -11.32
CA ASN A 93 1.23 0.16 -12.52
C ASN A 93 1.01 1.08 -13.72
N ALA A 94 2.00 1.13 -14.61
CA ALA A 94 1.91 1.84 -15.89
C ALA A 94 2.36 0.91 -17.01
N SER A 95 1.69 0.97 -18.15
CA SER A 95 2.08 0.28 -19.36
C SER A 95 1.54 1.00 -20.57
N ASP A 96 2.29 0.96 -21.65
CA ASP A 96 1.91 1.27 -23.02
C ASP A 96 1.71 -0.01 -23.86
N ASP A 97 1.96 -1.19 -23.26
CA ASP A 97 1.77 -2.50 -23.88
C ASP A 97 0.40 -3.05 -23.48
N GLU A 98 -0.54 -3.03 -24.40
CA GLU A 98 -1.91 -3.52 -24.22
C GLU A 98 -2.05 -5.02 -24.53
N SER A 99 -0.95 -5.74 -24.77
CA SER A 99 -1.02 -7.18 -25.03
C SER A 99 -1.64 -7.94 -23.87
N GLU A 100 -2.46 -8.94 -24.17
CA GLU A 100 -3.11 -9.81 -23.16
C GLU A 100 -2.08 -10.45 -22.22
N GLN A 101 -0.95 -10.90 -22.80
CA GLN A 101 0.15 -11.48 -22.05
C GLN A 101 0.69 -10.52 -20.99
N TYR A 102 0.84 -9.25 -21.37
CA TYR A 102 1.39 -8.26 -20.47
C TYR A 102 0.35 -7.81 -19.45
N GLY A 103 -0.91 -7.73 -19.82
CA GLY A 103 -2.02 -7.53 -18.86
C GLY A 103 -2.07 -8.63 -17.78
N LYS A 104 -1.69 -9.86 -18.13
CA LYS A 104 -1.67 -11.01 -17.20
C LYS A 104 -0.68 -10.81 -16.04
N ILE A 105 0.51 -10.26 -16.27
CA ILE A 105 1.50 -10.03 -15.18
C ILE A 105 0.97 -9.03 -14.15
N PHE A 106 0.29 -7.97 -14.58
CA PHE A 106 -0.32 -7.01 -13.66
C PHE A 106 -1.51 -7.61 -12.90
N SER A 107 -2.29 -8.47 -13.57
CA SER A 107 -3.39 -9.20 -12.91
C SER A 107 -2.86 -10.16 -11.84
N ILE A 108 -1.77 -10.88 -12.12
CA ILE A 108 -1.09 -11.74 -11.14
C ILE A 108 -0.59 -10.90 -9.96
N ALA A 109 0.05 -9.77 -10.21
CA ALA A 109 0.52 -8.87 -9.17
C ALA A 109 -0.64 -8.37 -8.27
N ARG A 110 -1.80 -8.05 -8.87
CA ARG A 110 -3.01 -7.67 -8.13
C ARG A 110 -3.56 -8.83 -7.29
N CYS A 111 -3.55 -10.03 -7.82
CA CYS A 111 -3.99 -11.22 -7.08
C CYS A 111 -3.02 -11.56 -5.94
N ALA A 112 -1.72 -11.43 -6.15
CA ALA A 112 -0.72 -11.56 -5.10
C ALA A 112 -0.94 -10.50 -3.99
N GLN A 113 -1.31 -9.28 -4.35
CA GLN A 113 -1.64 -8.25 -3.38
C GLN A 113 -2.89 -8.60 -2.55
N ARG A 114 -3.92 -9.20 -3.15
CA ARG A 114 -5.10 -9.68 -2.42
C ARG A 114 -4.77 -10.76 -1.39
N GLN A 115 -3.74 -11.57 -1.66
CA GLN A 115 -3.20 -12.57 -0.74
C GLN A 115 -2.13 -12.00 0.22
N GLY A 116 -1.85 -10.69 0.19
CA GLY A 116 -0.81 -10.05 0.99
C GLY A 116 0.62 -10.41 0.58
N LYS A 117 0.82 -10.92 -0.66
CA LYS A 117 2.08 -11.47 -1.17
C LYS A 117 2.71 -10.66 -2.31
N TYR A 118 2.23 -9.45 -2.55
CA TYR A 118 2.75 -8.58 -3.62
C TYR A 118 4.25 -8.34 -3.49
N TRP A 119 4.70 -7.94 -2.30
CA TRP A 119 6.06 -7.49 -2.08
C TRP A 119 7.07 -8.64 -2.10
N GLU A 120 6.65 -9.83 -1.66
CA GLU A 120 7.46 -11.04 -1.73
C GLU A 120 7.58 -11.58 -3.15
N LEU A 121 6.57 -11.35 -4.01
CA LEU A 121 6.58 -11.82 -5.39
C LEU A 121 7.20 -10.81 -6.37
N LEU A 122 7.37 -9.57 -5.97
CA LEU A 122 7.74 -8.44 -6.82
C LEU A 122 9.02 -8.69 -7.64
N ASP A 123 10.09 -9.12 -6.98
CA ASP A 123 11.38 -9.39 -7.63
C ASP A 123 11.26 -10.50 -8.68
N GLY A 124 10.48 -11.53 -8.37
CA GLY A 124 10.16 -12.60 -9.31
C GLY A 124 9.45 -12.08 -10.56
N LEU A 125 8.44 -11.20 -10.38
CA LEU A 125 7.70 -10.59 -11.49
C LEU A 125 8.62 -9.74 -12.38
N PHE A 126 9.49 -8.92 -11.81
CA PHE A 126 10.48 -8.17 -12.58
C PHE A 126 11.45 -9.08 -13.35
N SER A 127 11.85 -10.21 -12.77
CA SER A 127 12.81 -11.14 -13.40
C SER A 127 12.21 -11.83 -14.62
N VAL A 128 10.90 -12.03 -14.71
CA VAL A 128 10.24 -12.76 -15.79
C VAL A 128 9.49 -11.89 -16.81
N ALA A 129 9.31 -10.60 -16.53
CA ALA A 129 8.47 -9.70 -17.35
C ALA A 129 8.94 -9.57 -18.82
N HIS A 130 10.23 -9.85 -19.09
CA HIS A 130 10.83 -9.84 -20.43
C HIS A 130 10.94 -11.22 -21.06
N ARG A 131 10.43 -12.26 -20.40
CA ARG A 131 10.56 -13.65 -20.83
C ARG A 131 9.28 -14.16 -21.50
N ALA A 132 9.36 -15.37 -22.06
CA ALA A 132 8.17 -16.02 -22.61
C ALA A 132 7.06 -16.22 -21.56
N PRO A 133 5.79 -16.26 -21.96
CA PRO A 133 4.64 -16.44 -21.05
C PRO A 133 4.78 -17.65 -20.14
N SER A 134 5.33 -18.75 -20.68
CA SER A 134 5.54 -19.99 -19.92
C SER A 134 6.45 -19.81 -18.71
N VAL A 135 7.37 -18.83 -18.73
CA VAL A 135 8.25 -18.55 -17.60
C VAL A 135 7.49 -17.86 -16.47
N LEU A 136 6.57 -16.94 -16.81
CA LEU A 136 5.67 -16.33 -15.83
C LEU A 136 4.74 -17.39 -15.21
N GLU A 137 4.19 -18.27 -16.04
CA GLU A 137 3.34 -19.37 -15.57
C GLU A 137 4.11 -20.32 -14.66
N ALA A 138 5.36 -20.66 -15.01
CA ALA A 138 6.22 -21.49 -14.19
C ALA A 138 6.59 -20.81 -12.85
N LEU A 139 6.86 -19.50 -12.85
CA LEU A 139 7.10 -18.74 -11.61
C LEU A 139 5.91 -18.86 -10.68
N VAL A 140 4.72 -18.61 -11.20
CA VAL A 140 3.48 -18.61 -10.41
C VAL A 140 3.13 -20.03 -9.94
N ALA A 141 3.22 -21.02 -10.84
CA ALA A 141 2.89 -22.40 -10.53
C ALA A 141 3.82 -23.03 -9.48
N LYS A 142 5.06 -22.62 -9.42
CA LYS A 142 6.08 -23.12 -8.47
C LYS A 142 6.22 -22.27 -7.22
N SER A 143 5.56 -21.10 -7.17
CA SER A 143 5.66 -20.20 -6.01
C SER A 143 4.94 -20.81 -4.81
N PRO A 144 5.62 -21.06 -3.68
CA PRO A 144 4.98 -21.44 -2.43
C PRO A 144 4.28 -20.28 -1.74
N LEU A 145 4.41 -19.07 -2.28
CA LEU A 145 3.88 -17.84 -1.70
C LEU A 145 2.37 -17.67 -1.94
N LEU A 146 1.85 -18.25 -3.03
CA LEU A 146 0.48 -18.03 -3.48
C LEU A 146 -0.38 -19.28 -3.31
N ASP A 147 -1.58 -19.10 -2.76
CA ASP A 147 -2.64 -20.08 -2.89
C ASP A 147 -3.13 -20.12 -4.34
N ARG A 148 -3.05 -21.29 -4.97
CA ARG A 148 -3.36 -21.48 -6.39
C ARG A 148 -4.85 -21.34 -6.67
N SER A 149 -5.68 -21.87 -5.81
CA SER A 149 -7.13 -21.84 -5.99
C SER A 149 -7.64 -20.41 -5.89
N GLU A 150 -7.19 -19.67 -4.90
CA GLU A 150 -7.50 -18.24 -4.76
C GLU A 150 -6.96 -17.42 -5.95
N LEU A 151 -5.77 -17.76 -6.44
CA LEU A 151 -5.18 -17.07 -7.60
C LEU A 151 -6.03 -17.31 -8.87
N GLU A 152 -6.42 -18.54 -9.15
CA GLU A 152 -7.24 -18.88 -10.32
C GLU A 152 -8.59 -18.16 -10.30
N ILE A 153 -9.26 -18.15 -9.16
CA ILE A 153 -10.52 -17.40 -8.95
C ILE A 153 -10.29 -15.90 -9.17
N CYS A 154 -9.23 -15.37 -8.57
CA CYS A 154 -8.89 -13.95 -8.66
C CYS A 154 -8.59 -13.51 -10.09
N LEU A 155 -7.89 -14.30 -10.89
CA LEU A 155 -7.55 -13.98 -12.28
C LEU A 155 -8.79 -13.93 -13.21
N GLN A 156 -9.86 -14.63 -12.84
CA GLN A 156 -11.13 -14.57 -13.56
C GLN A 156 -11.99 -13.37 -13.15
N ASP A 157 -11.69 -12.72 -12.04
CA ASP A 157 -12.44 -11.57 -11.55
C ASP A 157 -12.25 -10.36 -12.49
N ARG A 158 -13.36 -9.90 -13.07
CA ARG A 158 -13.39 -8.69 -13.93
C ARG A 158 -12.92 -7.44 -13.17
N GLY A 159 -13.13 -7.39 -11.86
CA GLY A 159 -12.68 -6.30 -10.99
C GLY A 159 -11.16 -6.17 -10.96
N VAL A 160 -10.40 -7.25 -11.10
CA VAL A 160 -8.93 -7.23 -11.18
C VAL A 160 -8.49 -6.56 -12.46
N ARG A 161 -9.05 -6.94 -13.61
CA ARG A 161 -8.72 -6.30 -14.89
C ARG A 161 -9.10 -4.82 -14.91
N SER A 162 -10.27 -4.48 -14.37
CA SER A 162 -10.68 -3.09 -14.21
C SER A 162 -9.74 -2.29 -13.32
N ALA A 163 -9.22 -2.88 -12.24
CA ALA A 163 -8.27 -2.22 -11.36
C ALA A 163 -6.91 -1.97 -12.04
N VAL A 164 -6.44 -2.90 -12.87
CA VAL A 164 -5.23 -2.72 -13.70
C VAL A 164 -5.45 -1.59 -14.73
N ALA A 165 -6.57 -1.59 -15.44
CA ALA A 165 -6.90 -0.52 -16.40
C ALA A 165 -6.94 0.86 -15.72
N LYS A 166 -7.54 0.97 -14.53
CA LYS A 166 -7.58 2.23 -13.76
C LYS A 166 -6.18 2.72 -13.35
N ASP A 167 -5.23 1.82 -13.12
CA ASP A 167 -3.84 2.23 -12.86
C ASP A 167 -3.21 2.84 -14.11
N PHE A 168 -3.41 2.24 -15.29
CA PHE A 168 -2.89 2.77 -16.55
C PHE A 168 -3.51 4.13 -16.88
N GLU A 169 -4.83 4.25 -16.71
CA GLU A 169 -5.53 5.54 -16.86
C GLU A 169 -5.00 6.60 -15.90
N LEU A 170 -4.70 6.22 -14.64
CA LEU A 170 -4.14 7.14 -13.66
C LEU A 170 -2.75 7.61 -14.07
N ALA A 171 -1.87 6.71 -14.50
CA ALA A 171 -0.54 7.06 -15.00
C ALA A 171 -0.61 8.02 -16.19
N ALA A 172 -1.54 7.77 -17.11
CA ALA A 172 -1.81 8.67 -18.26
C ALA A 172 -2.30 10.05 -17.81
N ARG A 173 -3.26 10.13 -16.86
CA ARG A 173 -3.75 11.40 -16.30
C ARG A 173 -2.66 12.20 -15.61
N LEU A 174 -1.74 11.54 -14.93
CA LEU A 174 -0.58 12.16 -14.29
C LEU A 174 0.48 12.59 -15.32
N LYS A 175 0.25 12.34 -16.61
CA LYS A 175 1.16 12.69 -17.72
C LYS A 175 2.57 12.14 -17.52
N ILE A 176 2.65 10.92 -16.99
CA ILE A 176 3.91 10.23 -16.74
C ILE A 176 4.59 9.92 -18.08
N ARG A 177 5.83 10.38 -18.25
CA ARG A 177 6.60 10.23 -19.50
C ARG A 177 7.58 9.07 -19.49
N GLY A 178 7.74 8.40 -18.35
CA GLY A 178 8.64 7.27 -18.19
C GLY A 178 8.59 6.69 -16.79
N THR A 179 9.11 5.47 -16.66
CA THR A 179 9.13 4.73 -15.40
C THR A 179 10.57 4.39 -15.00
N PRO A 180 10.87 4.29 -13.68
CA PRO A 180 9.97 4.66 -12.60
C PRO A 180 9.81 6.18 -12.50
N THR A 181 8.65 6.64 -12.02
CA THR A 181 8.42 8.01 -11.61
C THR A 181 7.80 8.01 -10.22
N PHE A 182 8.25 8.87 -9.33
CA PHE A 182 7.82 8.92 -7.94
C PHE A 182 7.15 10.27 -7.68
N VAL A 183 5.87 10.25 -7.34
CA VAL A 183 5.14 11.42 -6.86
C VAL A 183 5.16 11.39 -5.34
N ILE A 184 5.74 12.42 -4.74
CA ILE A 184 5.98 12.49 -3.30
C ILE A 184 5.08 13.57 -2.73
N SER A 185 4.22 13.23 -1.80
CA SER A 185 3.32 14.15 -1.12
C SER A 185 3.62 14.19 0.36
N LYS A 186 3.72 15.39 0.93
CA LYS A 186 3.78 15.61 2.37
C LYS A 186 2.60 16.47 2.80
N TRP A 187 2.01 16.13 3.95
CA TRP A 187 1.02 16.96 4.63
C TRP A 187 1.64 17.62 5.83
N SER A 188 1.51 18.95 5.92
CA SER A 188 1.83 19.71 7.11
C SER A 188 0.71 19.62 8.15
N ALA A 189 0.98 20.04 9.38
CA ALA A 189 0.02 20.00 10.48
C ALA A 189 -1.27 20.81 10.21
N ASP A 190 -1.19 21.85 9.38
CA ASP A 190 -2.32 22.69 8.94
C ASP A 190 -3.10 22.07 7.76
N GLY A 191 -2.76 20.82 7.37
CA GLY A 191 -3.43 20.08 6.31
C GLY A 191 -3.01 20.47 4.89
N LYS A 192 -2.07 21.40 4.72
CA LYS A 192 -1.56 21.71 3.39
C LYS A 192 -0.71 20.57 2.83
N ARG A 193 -0.86 20.32 1.53
CA ARG A 193 -0.09 19.30 0.81
C ARG A 193 1.00 19.97 -0.02
N THR A 194 2.23 19.51 0.18
CA THR A 194 3.36 19.80 -0.71
C THR A 194 3.58 18.57 -1.59
N GLU A 195 3.82 18.78 -2.88
CA GLU A 195 4.06 17.69 -3.83
C GLU A 195 5.34 17.96 -4.61
N SER A 196 6.10 16.90 -4.87
CA SER A 196 7.28 16.92 -5.72
C SER A 196 7.37 15.61 -6.52
N THR A 197 8.16 15.61 -7.59
CA THR A 197 8.31 14.45 -8.46
C THR A 197 9.78 14.13 -8.65
N ILE A 198 10.13 12.84 -8.53
CA ILE A 198 11.43 12.30 -8.93
C ILE A 198 11.21 11.43 -10.17
N ALA A 199 11.90 11.74 -11.26
CA ALA A 199 11.86 10.96 -12.49
C ALA A 199 13.07 10.02 -12.58
N GLY A 200 12.80 8.77 -12.95
CA GLY A 200 13.82 7.74 -13.15
C GLY A 200 14.39 7.14 -11.87
N ALA A 201 15.16 6.07 -12.03
CA ALA A 201 15.86 5.36 -10.96
C ALA A 201 17.12 6.16 -10.53
N GLN A 202 16.89 7.24 -9.77
CA GLN A 202 17.99 8.04 -9.24
C GLN A 202 18.82 7.25 -8.21
N PRO A 203 20.07 7.64 -7.95
CA PRO A 203 20.88 7.04 -6.90
C PRO A 203 20.24 7.12 -5.52
N LEU A 204 20.53 6.16 -4.62
CA LEU A 204 20.00 6.11 -3.26
C LEU A 204 20.16 7.45 -2.52
N ALA A 205 21.34 8.06 -2.58
CA ALA A 205 21.63 9.32 -1.90
C ALA A 205 20.72 10.49 -2.36
N TYR A 206 20.18 10.42 -3.59
CA TYR A 206 19.22 11.42 -4.07
C TYR A 206 17.88 11.29 -3.34
N PHE A 207 17.36 10.07 -3.21
CA PHE A 207 16.13 9.80 -2.47
C PHE A 207 16.27 10.13 -0.99
N GLN A 208 17.37 9.71 -0.37
CA GLN A 208 17.63 9.99 1.05
C GLN A 208 17.60 11.48 1.32
N ARG A 209 18.31 12.27 0.51
CA ARG A 209 18.31 13.75 0.64
C ARG A 209 16.90 14.33 0.47
N ALA A 210 16.17 13.92 -0.57
CA ALA A 210 14.82 14.41 -0.83
C ALA A 210 13.86 14.09 0.33
N PHE A 211 13.94 12.91 0.90
CA PHE A 211 13.09 12.47 2.01
C PHE A 211 13.48 13.16 3.32
N ASP A 212 14.78 13.25 3.62
CA ASP A 212 15.27 13.92 4.84
C ASP A 212 14.90 15.41 4.84
N ASP A 213 15.01 16.08 3.69
CA ASP A 213 14.64 17.49 3.56
C ASP A 213 13.12 17.69 3.71
N LEU A 214 12.30 16.76 3.23
CA LEU A 214 10.86 16.80 3.46
C LEU A 214 10.50 16.55 4.93
N LEU A 215 11.15 15.57 5.57
CA LEU A 215 10.86 15.20 6.94
C LEU A 215 11.26 16.26 7.97
N LYS A 216 12.30 17.08 7.66
CA LYS A 216 12.73 18.21 8.52
C LYS A 216 11.77 19.41 8.47
N LYS A 217 11.01 19.58 7.39
CA LYS A 217 10.05 20.69 7.28
C LYS A 217 8.88 20.45 8.24
N PRO A 218 8.39 21.45 8.95
CA PRO A 218 7.22 21.34 9.83
C PRO A 218 5.93 21.02 9.07
#